data_ca8c1830a8259ad70db7c87a61e60ee1
#
_entry.id   ca8c1830a8259ad70db7c87a61e60ee1
#
_cell.length_a   1.000
_cell.length_b   1.000
_cell.length_c   1.000
_cell.angle_alpha   90.00
_cell.angle_beta   90.00
_cell.angle_gamma   90.00
#
_symmetry.space_group_name_H-M   'P 1'
#
loop_
_entity.id
_entity.type
_entity.pdbx_description
1 polymer ?
#
loop_
_entity_poly.entity_id
_entity_poly.type
_entity_poly.pdbx_seq_one_letter_code
_entity_poly.pdbx_strand_id
1 'polypeptide(L)'
;RLKAFMDKVSYALGIGIGRQLADMGANDIVTEDFAAAMKDVLTGAELKIDEAEAQALVQEYLQKKGEEKVKAVKAEGENFLAENAKKEGVVTLPSGLQYQVLKEGNGKSPKATDQVKCHYEGTLINGKIFDSSYRRNEPATFPLNGVIAGWTEGLQLMKEGAKYRFFIPFNLAYGTRGAGQDIPPYAALIFDVELIEVI
;
A
#
# COMPACT_ATOMS: atom_id res chain seq x y z
N ARG A 1 36.82 -29.22 20.63
CA ARG A 1 36.58 -28.26 19.54
C ARG A 1 36.51 -26.85 20.13
N LEU A 2 37.44 -25.98 19.74
CA LEU A 2 37.37 -24.57 20.04
C LEU A 2 36.08 -24.01 19.40
N LYS A 3 35.20 -23.43 20.20
CA LYS A 3 34.01 -22.78 19.70
C LYS A 3 34.46 -21.54 18.93
N ALA A 4 34.17 -21.49 17.63
CA ALA A 4 34.48 -20.31 16.83
C ALA A 4 33.67 -19.14 17.37
N PHE A 5 34.33 -18.05 17.72
CA PHE A 5 33.63 -16.82 18.11
C PHE A 5 33.08 -16.14 16.84
N MET A 6 31.85 -15.69 16.96
CA MET A 6 31.20 -14.92 15.90
C MET A 6 31.93 -13.57 15.73
N ASP A 7 32.32 -13.25 14.49
CA ASP A 7 32.77 -11.90 14.18
C ASP A 7 31.58 -10.96 14.09
N LYS A 8 31.51 -10.06 15.06
CA LYS A 8 30.38 -9.13 15.22
C LYS A 8 30.24 -8.16 14.05
N VAL A 9 31.34 -7.73 13.44
CA VAL A 9 31.29 -6.82 12.28
C VAL A 9 30.69 -7.53 11.06
N SER A 10 31.16 -8.73 10.79
CA SER A 10 30.61 -9.54 9.69
C SER A 10 29.12 -9.81 9.89
N TYR A 11 28.72 -10.16 11.10
CA TYR A 11 27.31 -10.39 11.43
C TYR A 11 26.47 -9.13 11.28
N ALA A 12 26.98 -7.98 11.71
CA ALA A 12 26.29 -6.69 11.59
C ALA A 12 26.07 -6.29 10.12
N LEU A 13 27.07 -6.49 9.26
CA LEU A 13 26.94 -6.30 7.82
C LEU A 13 25.88 -7.22 7.22
N GLY A 14 25.86 -8.47 7.67
CA GLY A 14 24.85 -9.45 7.27
C GLY A 14 23.42 -9.02 7.64
N ILE A 15 23.22 -8.42 8.81
CA ILE A 15 21.92 -7.88 9.22
C ILE A 15 21.43 -6.83 8.23
N GLY A 16 22.29 -5.88 7.84
CA GLY A 16 21.93 -4.83 6.89
C GLY A 16 21.53 -5.37 5.52
N ILE A 17 22.35 -6.28 4.99
CA ILE A 17 22.09 -6.92 3.69
C ILE A 17 20.84 -7.80 3.77
N GLY A 18 20.67 -8.57 4.85
CA GLY A 18 19.51 -9.42 5.06
C GLY A 18 18.19 -8.63 5.08
N ARG A 19 18.19 -7.47 5.73
CA ARG A 19 17.02 -6.57 5.72
C ARG A 19 16.68 -6.05 4.32
N GLN A 20 17.69 -5.67 3.54
CA GLN A 20 17.48 -5.24 2.15
C GLN A 20 16.88 -6.38 1.30
N LEU A 21 17.39 -7.60 1.45
CA LEU A 21 16.86 -8.77 0.76
C LEU A 21 15.41 -9.06 1.16
N ALA A 22 15.12 -9.00 2.45
CA ALA A 22 13.76 -9.19 2.97
C ALA A 22 12.79 -8.14 2.41
N ASP A 23 13.20 -6.87 2.34
CA ASP A 23 12.39 -5.78 1.79
C ASP A 23 12.08 -5.97 0.30
N MET A 24 12.98 -6.64 -0.44
CA MET A 24 12.78 -7.01 -1.84
C MET A 24 11.94 -8.29 -2.02
N GLY A 25 11.55 -8.94 -0.93
CA GLY A 25 10.86 -10.23 -0.98
C GLY A 25 11.77 -11.41 -1.23
N ALA A 26 13.10 -11.24 -1.14
CA ALA A 26 14.09 -12.26 -1.40
C ALA A 26 14.37 -13.14 -0.16
N ASN A 27 13.31 -13.73 0.40
CA ASN A 27 13.39 -14.54 1.62
C ASN A 27 13.74 -16.02 1.36
N ASP A 28 13.72 -16.44 0.12
CA ASP A 28 13.87 -17.83 -0.32
C ASP A 28 15.23 -18.12 -0.96
N ILE A 29 16.19 -17.22 -0.82
CA ILE A 29 17.55 -17.43 -1.34
C ILE A 29 18.29 -18.47 -0.50
N VAL A 30 19.23 -19.17 -1.15
CA VAL A 30 20.15 -20.11 -0.49
C VAL A 30 21.32 -19.30 0.09
N THR A 31 21.34 -19.10 1.39
CA THR A 31 22.32 -18.23 2.07
C THR A 31 23.75 -18.72 1.93
N GLU A 32 23.96 -20.02 1.85
CA GLU A 32 25.28 -20.62 1.66
C GLU A 32 25.85 -20.25 0.29
N ASP A 33 25.06 -20.28 -0.77
CA ASP A 33 25.49 -19.90 -2.11
C ASP A 33 25.76 -18.40 -2.19
N PHE A 34 24.94 -17.59 -1.51
CA PHE A 34 25.16 -16.15 -1.39
C PHE A 34 26.51 -15.86 -0.72
N ALA A 35 26.79 -16.52 0.40
CA ALA A 35 28.06 -16.37 1.13
C ALA A 35 29.26 -16.82 0.29
N ALA A 36 29.12 -17.92 -0.49
CA ALA A 36 30.16 -18.40 -1.39
C ALA A 36 30.49 -17.37 -2.47
N ALA A 37 29.50 -16.76 -3.07
CA ALA A 37 29.69 -15.71 -4.08
C ALA A 37 30.39 -14.48 -3.49
N MET A 38 30.00 -14.05 -2.29
CA MET A 38 30.69 -12.95 -1.60
C MET A 38 32.17 -13.27 -1.38
N LYS A 39 32.47 -14.48 -0.93
CA LYS A 39 33.84 -14.92 -0.73
C LYS A 39 34.64 -14.89 -2.04
N ASP A 40 34.08 -15.40 -3.12
CA ASP A 40 34.72 -15.40 -4.43
C ASP A 40 35.05 -13.97 -4.89
N VAL A 41 34.12 -13.06 -4.76
CA VAL A 41 34.33 -11.64 -5.11
C VAL A 41 35.42 -11.01 -4.23
N LEU A 42 35.34 -11.18 -2.91
CA LEU A 42 36.27 -10.56 -1.96
C LEU A 42 37.71 -11.11 -2.08
N THR A 43 37.87 -12.36 -2.52
CA THR A 43 39.17 -12.99 -2.68
C THR A 43 39.71 -12.89 -4.12
N GLY A 44 38.94 -12.37 -5.05
CA GLY A 44 39.32 -12.31 -6.47
C GLY A 44 39.31 -13.65 -7.16
N ALA A 45 38.60 -14.63 -6.62
CA ALA A 45 38.44 -15.95 -7.22
C ALA A 45 37.59 -15.92 -8.49
N GLU A 46 37.73 -16.93 -9.33
CA GLU A 46 36.88 -17.09 -10.51
C GLU A 46 35.43 -17.32 -10.10
N LEU A 47 34.52 -16.57 -10.71
CA LEU A 47 33.09 -16.70 -10.44
C LEU A 47 32.53 -17.95 -11.12
N LYS A 48 31.60 -18.63 -10.46
CA LYS A 48 30.98 -19.87 -10.96
C LYS A 48 30.00 -19.64 -12.09
N ILE A 49 29.48 -18.41 -12.21
CA ILE A 49 28.65 -17.95 -13.32
C ILE A 49 29.20 -16.61 -13.78
N ASP A 50 29.05 -16.26 -15.05
CA ASP A 50 29.52 -14.97 -15.52
C ASP A 50 28.58 -13.83 -15.11
N GLU A 51 29.08 -12.58 -15.16
CA GLU A 51 28.32 -11.42 -14.71
C GLU A 51 27.06 -11.17 -15.53
N ALA A 52 27.07 -11.46 -16.84
CA ALA A 52 25.90 -11.29 -17.70
C ALA A 52 24.79 -12.28 -17.31
N GLU A 53 25.14 -13.53 -17.05
CA GLU A 53 24.20 -14.53 -16.54
C GLU A 53 23.67 -14.13 -15.15
N ALA A 54 24.55 -13.66 -14.26
CA ALA A 54 24.16 -13.21 -12.93
C ALA A 54 23.14 -12.08 -12.99
N GLN A 55 23.37 -11.06 -13.83
CA GLN A 55 22.44 -9.95 -14.01
C GLN A 55 21.08 -10.41 -14.54
N ALA A 56 21.08 -11.31 -15.52
CA ALA A 56 19.84 -11.84 -16.11
C ALA A 56 19.02 -12.62 -15.08
N LEU A 57 19.68 -13.46 -14.27
CA LEU A 57 19.04 -14.23 -13.22
C LEU A 57 18.43 -13.35 -12.12
N VAL A 58 19.16 -12.31 -11.69
CA VAL A 58 18.67 -11.37 -10.68
C VAL A 58 17.47 -10.59 -11.21
N GLN A 59 17.55 -10.11 -12.46
CA GLN A 59 16.47 -9.35 -13.07
C GLN A 59 15.19 -10.19 -13.18
N GLU A 60 15.29 -11.41 -13.65
CA GLU A 60 14.16 -12.35 -13.75
C GLU A 60 13.57 -12.66 -12.37
N TYR A 61 14.45 -12.94 -11.38
CA TYR A 61 14.03 -13.20 -10.01
C TYR A 61 13.26 -12.03 -9.39
N LEU A 62 13.80 -10.81 -9.52
CA LEU A 62 13.15 -9.61 -8.95
C LEU A 62 11.84 -9.30 -9.66
N GLN A 63 11.77 -9.48 -10.97
CA GLN A 63 10.53 -9.31 -11.72
C GLN A 63 9.46 -10.27 -11.22
N LYS A 64 9.79 -11.53 -11.05
CA LYS A 64 8.87 -12.55 -10.54
C LYS A 64 8.40 -12.22 -9.12
N LYS A 65 9.31 -11.78 -8.24
CA LYS A 65 8.96 -11.36 -6.88
C LYS A 65 8.03 -10.15 -6.89
N GLY A 66 8.26 -9.19 -7.77
CA GLY A 66 7.37 -8.03 -7.96
C GLY A 66 5.96 -8.44 -8.40
N GLU A 67 5.86 -9.37 -9.35
CA GLU A 67 4.57 -9.90 -9.81
C GLU A 67 3.82 -10.65 -8.71
N GLU A 68 4.52 -11.46 -7.93
CA GLU A 68 3.94 -12.16 -6.77
C GLU A 68 3.40 -11.18 -5.73
N LYS A 69 4.14 -10.12 -5.45
CA LYS A 69 3.72 -9.06 -4.51
C LYS A 69 2.47 -8.34 -4.99
N VAL A 70 2.39 -8.01 -6.26
CA VAL A 70 1.21 -7.37 -6.87
C VAL A 70 -0.01 -8.28 -6.75
N LYS A 71 0.13 -9.57 -7.06
CA LYS A 71 -0.96 -10.55 -6.90
C LYS A 71 -1.42 -10.66 -5.45
N ALA A 72 -0.48 -10.66 -4.50
CA ALA A 72 -0.79 -10.74 -3.08
C ALA A 72 -1.58 -9.53 -2.61
N VAL A 73 -1.16 -8.32 -2.99
CA VAL A 73 -1.86 -7.06 -2.64
C VAL A 73 -3.28 -7.07 -3.18
N LYS A 74 -3.46 -7.46 -4.44
CA LYS A 74 -4.78 -7.57 -5.07
C LYS A 74 -5.67 -8.54 -4.33
N ALA A 75 -5.18 -9.74 -4.05
CA ALA A 75 -5.94 -10.77 -3.35
C ALA A 75 -6.31 -10.36 -1.92
N GLU A 76 -5.38 -9.76 -1.18
CA GLU A 76 -5.62 -9.25 0.16
C GLU A 76 -6.70 -8.16 0.18
N GLY A 77 -6.67 -7.24 -0.79
CA GLY A 77 -7.68 -6.19 -0.93
C GLY A 77 -9.07 -6.75 -1.24
N GLU A 78 -9.15 -7.69 -2.18
CA GLU A 78 -10.41 -8.33 -2.55
C GLU A 78 -11.00 -9.14 -1.39
N ASN A 79 -10.16 -9.89 -0.67
CA ASN A 79 -10.58 -10.65 0.50
C ASN A 79 -11.04 -9.74 1.63
N PHE A 80 -10.30 -8.65 1.87
CA PHE A 80 -10.68 -7.65 2.87
C PHE A 80 -12.07 -7.08 2.58
N LEU A 81 -12.33 -6.67 1.34
CA LEU A 81 -13.62 -6.09 0.95
C LEU A 81 -14.75 -7.11 1.05
N ALA A 82 -14.51 -8.37 0.66
CA ALA A 82 -15.49 -9.44 0.78
C ALA A 82 -15.92 -9.69 2.24
N GLU A 83 -14.95 -9.73 3.15
CA GLU A 83 -15.23 -9.90 4.59
C GLU A 83 -15.86 -8.65 5.19
N ASN A 84 -15.40 -7.46 4.76
CA ASN A 84 -15.93 -6.19 5.25
C ASN A 84 -17.40 -5.99 4.87
N ALA A 85 -17.81 -6.46 3.70
CA ALA A 85 -19.21 -6.39 3.23
C ALA A 85 -20.18 -7.09 4.16
N LYS A 86 -19.72 -8.06 4.94
CA LYS A 86 -20.53 -8.84 5.88
C LYS A 86 -20.72 -8.15 7.24
N LYS A 87 -19.94 -7.08 7.50
CA LYS A 87 -19.99 -6.38 8.79
C LYS A 87 -21.25 -5.53 8.91
N GLU A 88 -21.78 -5.47 10.13
CA GLU A 88 -22.92 -4.61 10.43
C GLU A 88 -22.59 -3.13 10.14
N GLY A 89 -23.52 -2.44 9.52
CA GLY A 89 -23.39 -1.02 9.19
C GLY A 89 -22.63 -0.74 7.89
N VAL A 90 -22.03 -1.74 7.25
CA VAL A 90 -21.35 -1.59 5.97
C VAL A 90 -22.31 -1.75 4.83
N VAL A 91 -22.36 -0.77 3.95
CA VAL A 91 -23.16 -0.78 2.72
C VAL A 91 -22.23 -0.95 1.53
N THR A 92 -22.55 -1.88 0.64
CA THR A 92 -21.83 -2.11 -0.62
C THR A 92 -22.66 -1.59 -1.78
N LEU A 93 -22.10 -0.69 -2.56
CA LEU A 93 -22.74 -0.13 -3.75
C LEU A 93 -22.45 -1.01 -4.99
N PRO A 94 -23.24 -0.88 -6.07
CA PRO A 94 -23.01 -1.65 -7.29
C PRO A 94 -21.62 -1.49 -7.91
N SER A 95 -20.97 -0.34 -7.70
CA SER A 95 -19.59 -0.07 -8.14
C SER A 95 -18.53 -0.88 -7.40
N GLY A 96 -18.89 -1.46 -6.26
CA GLY A 96 -17.96 -2.09 -5.34
C GLY A 96 -17.49 -1.19 -4.20
N LEU A 97 -17.79 0.11 -4.26
CA LEU A 97 -17.52 1.02 -3.16
C LEU A 97 -18.30 0.59 -1.92
N GLN A 98 -17.63 0.57 -0.78
CA GLN A 98 -18.28 0.30 0.50
C GLN A 98 -18.18 1.52 1.40
N TYR A 99 -19.16 1.71 2.25
CA TYR A 99 -19.11 2.79 3.23
C TYR A 99 -19.80 2.40 4.53
N GLN A 100 -19.42 3.10 5.58
CA GLN A 100 -20.03 3.02 6.90
C GLN A 100 -20.24 4.45 7.40
N VAL A 101 -21.45 4.74 7.88
CA VAL A 101 -21.76 6.04 8.46
C VAL A 101 -21.22 6.10 9.88
N LEU A 102 -20.27 6.98 10.15
CA LEU A 102 -19.75 7.23 11.50
C LEU A 102 -20.51 8.34 12.20
N LYS A 103 -20.96 9.32 11.44
CA LYS A 103 -21.75 10.45 11.92
C LYS A 103 -22.63 10.97 10.78
N GLU A 104 -23.90 11.14 11.04
CA GLU A 104 -24.81 11.79 10.09
C GLU A 104 -24.58 13.31 10.05
N GLY A 105 -24.81 13.90 8.88
CA GLY A 105 -24.85 15.34 8.68
C GLY A 105 -26.26 15.80 8.38
N ASN A 106 -26.43 17.11 8.35
CA ASN A 106 -27.76 17.72 8.09
C ASN A 106 -27.70 18.86 7.06
N GLY A 107 -26.53 19.16 6.51
CA GLY A 107 -26.38 20.20 5.51
C GLY A 107 -26.59 19.72 4.08
N LYS A 108 -25.95 20.40 3.13
CA LYS A 108 -26.04 20.08 1.70
C LYS A 108 -25.27 18.84 1.34
N SER A 109 -25.73 18.11 0.34
CA SER A 109 -24.95 17.07 -0.34
C SER A 109 -24.28 17.65 -1.57
N PRO A 110 -22.99 17.33 -1.82
CA PRO A 110 -22.32 17.85 -3.00
C PRO A 110 -22.71 17.11 -4.27
N LYS A 111 -22.58 17.82 -5.38
CA LYS A 111 -22.62 17.23 -6.73
C LYS A 111 -21.20 17.02 -7.23
N ALA A 112 -21.04 16.18 -8.24
CA ALA A 112 -19.71 15.89 -8.82
C ALA A 112 -18.98 17.16 -9.31
N THR A 113 -19.69 18.19 -9.67
CA THR A 113 -19.14 19.47 -10.15
C THR A 113 -18.78 20.46 -9.05
N ASP A 114 -19.12 20.16 -7.81
CA ASP A 114 -18.86 21.04 -6.66
C ASP A 114 -17.44 20.85 -6.15
N GLN A 115 -16.98 21.87 -5.39
CA GLN A 115 -15.81 21.74 -4.54
C GLN A 115 -16.24 21.34 -3.13
N VAL A 116 -15.41 20.56 -2.46
CA VAL A 116 -15.68 20.10 -1.09
C VAL A 116 -14.50 20.42 -0.19
N LYS A 117 -14.82 20.85 1.03
CA LYS A 117 -13.84 21.06 2.10
C LYS A 117 -14.00 19.92 3.09
N CYS A 118 -12.92 19.17 3.28
CA CYS A 118 -12.93 17.94 4.08
C CYS A 118 -11.75 17.85 5.03
N HIS A 119 -11.99 17.22 6.18
CA HIS A 119 -10.95 16.53 6.91
C HIS A 119 -10.97 15.05 6.51
N TYR A 120 -9.83 14.45 6.39
CA TYR A 120 -9.74 13.04 6.02
C TYR A 120 -8.46 12.36 6.52
N GLU A 121 -8.52 11.06 6.62
CA GLU A 121 -7.37 10.20 6.89
C GLU A 121 -7.47 8.95 6.02
N GLY A 122 -6.44 8.70 5.24
CA GLY A 122 -6.34 7.54 4.36
C GLY A 122 -5.35 6.52 4.90
N THR A 123 -5.77 5.26 4.92
CA THR A 123 -4.96 4.14 5.35
C THR A 123 -5.00 3.01 4.34
N LEU A 124 -3.91 2.23 4.31
CA LEU A 124 -3.92 0.90 3.70
C LEU A 124 -4.69 -0.06 4.60
N ILE A 125 -5.06 -1.23 4.08
CA ILE A 125 -5.80 -2.23 4.87
C ILE A 125 -4.99 -2.79 6.05
N ASN A 126 -3.66 -2.63 6.03
CA ASN A 126 -2.79 -3.00 7.16
C ASN A 126 -2.72 -1.93 8.26
N GLY A 127 -3.43 -0.81 8.09
CA GLY A 127 -3.46 0.28 9.05
C GLY A 127 -2.42 1.37 8.84
N LYS A 128 -1.51 1.22 7.87
CA LYS A 128 -0.52 2.26 7.58
C LYS A 128 -1.21 3.51 7.04
N ILE A 129 -1.02 4.64 7.71
CA ILE A 129 -1.54 5.93 7.27
C ILE A 129 -0.64 6.48 6.16
N PHE A 130 -1.22 6.81 5.01
CA PHE A 130 -0.47 7.41 3.91
C PHE A 130 -0.77 8.90 3.71
N ASP A 131 -1.89 9.38 4.22
CA ASP A 131 -2.25 10.80 4.15
C ASP A 131 -3.27 11.13 5.22
N SER A 132 -3.15 12.32 5.86
CA SER A 132 -4.07 12.76 6.90
C SER A 132 -4.09 14.28 7.00
N SER A 133 -5.23 14.88 6.74
CA SER A 133 -5.44 16.32 6.96
C SER A 133 -5.44 16.65 8.45
N TYR A 134 -5.85 15.71 9.30
CA TYR A 134 -5.82 15.88 10.75
C TYR A 134 -4.40 16.07 11.28
N ARG A 135 -3.44 15.33 10.71
CA ARG A 135 -2.02 15.47 11.10
C ARG A 135 -1.43 16.80 10.67
N ARG A 136 -1.95 17.40 9.60
CA ARG A 136 -1.55 18.73 9.15
C ARG A 136 -2.29 19.85 9.86
N ASN A 137 -3.30 19.52 10.68
CA ASN A 137 -4.21 20.48 11.35
C ASN A 137 -4.88 21.46 10.37
N GLU A 138 -5.13 21.03 9.15
CA GLU A 138 -5.71 21.87 8.11
C GLU A 138 -6.59 21.04 7.19
N PRO A 139 -7.90 21.37 7.09
CA PRO A 139 -8.76 20.71 6.11
C PRO A 139 -8.32 21.07 4.69
N ALA A 140 -8.61 20.18 3.76
CA ALA A 140 -8.26 20.38 2.35
C ALA A 140 -9.53 20.63 1.52
N THR A 141 -9.37 21.40 0.47
CA THR A 141 -10.44 21.70 -0.50
C THR A 141 -10.11 21.06 -1.83
N PHE A 142 -11.07 20.31 -2.38
CA PHE A 142 -10.90 19.57 -3.63
C PHE A 142 -12.07 19.82 -4.57
N PRO A 143 -11.85 19.88 -5.90
CA PRO A 143 -12.93 19.66 -6.85
C PRO A 143 -13.34 18.19 -6.78
N LEU A 144 -14.62 17.90 -6.59
CA LEU A 144 -15.08 16.52 -6.36
C LEU A 144 -14.86 15.61 -7.58
N ASN A 145 -14.83 16.17 -8.77
CA ASN A 145 -14.50 15.44 -10.00
C ASN A 145 -12.98 15.33 -10.29
N GLY A 146 -12.15 15.92 -9.44
CA GLY A 146 -10.67 15.88 -9.57
C GLY A 146 -9.97 14.93 -8.60
N VAL A 147 -10.73 14.13 -7.85
CA VAL A 147 -10.20 13.17 -6.89
C VAL A 147 -10.45 11.73 -7.38
N ILE A 148 -9.99 10.73 -6.61
CA ILE A 148 -10.24 9.33 -6.97
C ILE A 148 -11.74 9.03 -7.10
N ALA A 149 -12.08 8.10 -7.98
CA ALA A 149 -13.48 7.80 -8.31
C ALA A 149 -14.32 7.41 -7.08
N GLY A 150 -13.72 6.68 -6.13
CA GLY A 150 -14.42 6.31 -4.89
C GLY A 150 -14.86 7.53 -4.07
N TRP A 151 -14.07 8.59 -4.05
CA TRP A 151 -14.45 9.85 -3.41
C TRP A 151 -15.55 10.58 -4.17
N THR A 152 -15.41 10.66 -5.50
CA THR A 152 -16.41 11.32 -6.34
C THR A 152 -17.79 10.70 -6.13
N GLU A 153 -17.86 9.38 -6.13
CA GLU A 153 -19.10 8.66 -5.88
C GLU A 153 -19.56 8.79 -4.42
N GLY A 154 -18.66 8.52 -3.48
CA GLY A 154 -18.99 8.40 -2.06
C GLY A 154 -19.41 9.70 -1.40
N LEU A 155 -18.73 10.80 -1.69
CA LEU A 155 -19.04 12.08 -1.04
C LEU A 155 -20.40 12.64 -1.47
N GLN A 156 -20.92 12.26 -2.62
CA GLN A 156 -22.28 12.66 -3.04
C GLN A 156 -23.37 12.04 -2.16
N LEU A 157 -23.05 10.99 -1.41
CA LEU A 157 -23.96 10.38 -0.42
C LEU A 157 -23.94 11.08 0.92
N MET A 158 -22.94 11.93 1.16
CA MET A 158 -22.76 12.63 2.43
C MET A 158 -23.48 13.96 2.43
N LYS A 159 -23.76 14.46 3.63
CA LYS A 159 -24.22 15.84 3.86
C LYS A 159 -23.15 16.58 4.66
N GLU A 160 -23.12 17.89 4.53
CA GLU A 160 -22.25 18.72 5.38
C GLU A 160 -22.46 18.37 6.86
N GLY A 161 -21.37 18.17 7.59
CA GLY A 161 -21.37 17.70 8.98
C GLY A 161 -21.25 16.19 9.15
N ALA A 162 -21.39 15.42 8.09
CA ALA A 162 -21.28 13.96 8.14
C ALA A 162 -19.82 13.50 8.23
N LYS A 163 -19.63 12.33 8.81
CA LYS A 163 -18.36 11.59 8.77
C LYS A 163 -18.64 10.16 8.35
N TYR A 164 -18.02 9.74 7.25
CA TYR A 164 -18.14 8.39 6.68
C TYR A 164 -16.80 7.74 6.63
N ARG A 165 -16.80 6.43 6.74
CA ARG A 165 -15.64 5.58 6.42
C ARG A 165 -15.91 4.90 5.10
N PHE A 166 -15.01 5.12 4.15
CA PHE A 166 -15.08 4.50 2.83
C PHE A 166 -14.04 3.39 2.72
N PHE A 167 -14.45 2.28 2.13
CA PHE A 167 -13.59 1.16 1.79
C PHE A 167 -13.59 1.05 0.27
N ILE A 168 -12.47 1.39 -0.34
CA ILE A 168 -12.40 1.67 -1.76
C ILE A 168 -11.59 0.59 -2.47
N PRO A 169 -12.22 -0.17 -3.41
CA PRO A 169 -11.47 -1.12 -4.22
C PRO A 169 -10.47 -0.39 -5.12
N PHE A 170 -9.42 -1.08 -5.54
CA PHE A 170 -8.32 -0.45 -6.28
C PHE A 170 -8.77 0.27 -7.56
N ASN A 171 -9.76 -0.28 -8.27
CA ASN A 171 -10.27 0.31 -9.51
C ASN A 171 -10.99 1.64 -9.33
N LEU A 172 -11.41 1.97 -8.12
CA LEU A 172 -11.98 3.26 -7.73
C LEU A 172 -10.99 4.13 -6.95
N ALA A 173 -9.74 3.70 -6.84
CA ALA A 173 -8.65 4.39 -6.16
C ALA A 173 -7.50 4.66 -7.16
N TYR A 174 -6.33 4.12 -6.90
CA TYR A 174 -5.14 4.39 -7.72
C TYR A 174 -4.82 3.28 -8.72
N GLY A 175 -5.70 2.29 -8.84
CA GLY A 175 -5.68 1.31 -9.92
C GLY A 175 -4.46 0.39 -9.92
N THR A 176 -4.05 0.02 -11.13
CA THR A 176 -2.98 -0.97 -11.35
C THR A 176 -1.58 -0.40 -11.17
N ARG A 177 -1.45 0.93 -11.06
CA ARG A 177 -0.16 1.62 -10.90
C ARG A 177 0.16 1.96 -9.45
N GLY A 178 -0.87 2.11 -8.60
CA GLY A 178 -0.70 2.66 -7.27
C GLY A 178 -0.35 4.16 -7.32
N ALA A 179 0.21 4.69 -6.24
CA ALA A 179 0.63 6.09 -6.15
C ALA A 179 1.87 6.21 -5.27
N GLY A 180 2.92 6.78 -5.84
CA GLY A 180 4.18 7.01 -5.12
C GLY A 180 4.75 5.74 -4.50
N GLN A 181 5.41 5.89 -3.36
CA GLN A 181 5.97 4.78 -2.60
C GLN A 181 5.01 4.22 -1.55
N ASP A 182 3.95 4.96 -1.22
CA ASP A 182 3.07 4.63 -0.11
C ASP A 182 1.90 3.73 -0.50
N ILE A 183 1.40 3.85 -1.74
CA ILE A 183 0.24 3.10 -2.21
C ILE A 183 0.67 2.13 -3.32
N PRO A 184 0.76 0.83 -3.00
CA PRO A 184 1.17 -0.15 -3.99
C PRO A 184 0.11 -0.36 -5.08
N PRO A 185 0.49 -0.93 -6.24
CA PRO A 185 -0.46 -1.36 -7.23
C PRO A 185 -1.53 -2.28 -6.66
N TYR A 186 -2.77 -2.13 -7.11
CA TYR A 186 -3.94 -2.92 -6.71
C TYR A 186 -4.35 -2.80 -5.24
N ALA A 187 -3.91 -1.76 -4.53
CA ALA A 187 -4.26 -1.58 -3.13
C ALA A 187 -5.70 -1.10 -2.96
N ALA A 188 -6.44 -1.78 -2.09
CA ALA A 188 -7.67 -1.26 -1.53
C ALA A 188 -7.34 -0.23 -0.44
N LEU A 189 -8.13 0.81 -0.33
CA LEU A 189 -7.89 1.92 0.60
C LEU A 189 -9.05 2.09 1.57
N ILE A 190 -8.73 2.61 2.75
CA ILE A 190 -9.71 3.01 3.75
C ILE A 190 -9.55 4.51 3.98
N PHE A 191 -10.66 5.27 3.84
CA PHE A 191 -10.67 6.69 4.15
C PHE A 191 -11.76 7.01 5.16
N ASP A 192 -11.37 7.67 6.23
CA ASP A 192 -12.31 8.39 7.08
C ASP A 192 -12.41 9.81 6.52
N VAL A 193 -13.61 10.24 6.16
CA VAL A 193 -13.86 11.55 5.55
C VAL A 193 -14.93 12.28 6.33
N GLU A 194 -14.61 13.49 6.73
CA GLU A 194 -15.52 14.43 7.36
C GLU A 194 -15.81 15.55 6.37
N LEU A 195 -17.05 15.64 5.90
CA LEU A 195 -17.48 16.70 4.98
C LEU A 195 -17.83 17.94 5.76
N ILE A 196 -17.01 18.98 5.62
CA ILE A 196 -17.17 20.24 6.37
C ILE A 196 -18.08 21.19 5.61
N GLU A 197 -17.81 21.38 4.32
CA GLU A 197 -18.52 22.40 3.52
C GLU A 197 -18.55 22.00 2.04
N VAL A 198 -19.69 22.27 1.41
CA VAL A 198 -19.86 22.22 -0.05
C VAL A 198 -19.74 23.64 -0.59
N ILE A 199 -18.78 23.86 -1.48
CA ILE A 199 -18.43 25.17 -2.00
C ILE A 199 -18.95 25.39 -3.42
#